data_b50d236f104debb5546123dacddd965e
#
_entry.id   b50d236f104debb5546123dacddd965e
#
_cell.length_a   1.000
_cell.length_b   1.000
_cell.length_c   1.000
_cell.angle_alpha   90.00
_cell.angle_beta   90.00
_cell.angle_gamma   90.00
#
_symmetry.space_group_name_H-M   'P 1'
#
loop_
_entity.id
_entity.type
_entity.pdbx_description
1 polymer ?
#
loop_
_entity_poly.entity_id
_entity_poly.type
_entity_poly.pdbx_seq_one_letter_code
_entity_poly.pdbx_strand_id
1 'polypeptide(L)'
;MCGTCCRGLGEGEVFLYKNDIKTLANHLNLKGKSGLREFTKKYLKIINDTFFWRNPKTKKGKTYRFKTLGFKFTGNDEHCHFLKDNKCTVHKARPFQCRAFPIGWNILINSLRNFKDYSKKCPALQKSLENQGYFYSKDEIIKWAKQEYEMEKNFFMKMKKNDFNIFKVYKFLPNDITNK
;
A
#
# COMPACT_ATOMS: atom_id res chain seq x y z
N MET A 1 -8.51 17.91 -0.11
CA MET A 1 -7.47 16.89 -0.38
C MET A 1 -6.53 17.43 -1.44
N CYS A 2 -5.22 17.28 -1.29
CA CYS A 2 -4.25 17.85 -2.25
C CYS A 2 -3.86 16.90 -3.41
N GLY A 3 -4.18 15.60 -3.31
CA GLY A 3 -3.86 14.59 -4.32
C GLY A 3 -2.37 14.23 -4.45
N THR A 4 -1.48 14.87 -3.70
CA THR A 4 -0.02 14.69 -3.84
C THR A 4 0.43 13.25 -3.61
N CYS A 5 -0.10 12.57 -2.59
CA CYS A 5 0.19 11.15 -2.34
C CYS A 5 -0.30 10.22 -3.46
N CYS A 6 -1.28 10.65 -4.26
CA CYS A 6 -1.77 9.90 -5.43
C CYS A 6 -0.91 10.14 -6.69
N ARG A 7 0.08 11.02 -6.64
CA ARG A 7 1.04 11.31 -7.70
C ARG A 7 2.42 10.70 -7.41
N GLY A 8 2.45 9.70 -6.53
CA GLY A 8 3.63 8.89 -6.29
C GLY A 8 4.72 9.51 -5.41
N LEU A 9 4.58 10.74 -4.89
CA LEU A 9 5.60 11.42 -4.06
C LEU A 9 7.07 11.09 -4.47
N GLY A 10 7.30 10.91 -5.79
CA GLY A 10 8.57 10.48 -6.37
C GLY A 10 8.91 9.02 -6.04
N GLU A 11 8.33 8.06 -6.75
CA GLU A 11 8.57 6.61 -6.73
C GLU A 11 7.82 5.78 -5.65
N GLY A 12 6.84 6.35 -4.97
CA GLY A 12 6.04 5.61 -3.97
C GLY A 12 5.09 4.60 -4.59
N GLU A 13 5.29 3.30 -4.31
CA GLU A 13 4.32 2.27 -4.67
C GLU A 13 3.24 2.13 -3.58
N VAL A 14 2.01 1.83 -3.99
CA VAL A 14 0.94 1.48 -3.06
C VAL A 14 0.79 -0.04 -3.06
N PHE A 15 1.19 -0.68 -1.97
CA PHE A 15 1.05 -2.11 -1.77
C PHE A 15 -0.40 -2.51 -1.50
N LEU A 16 -0.87 -3.58 -2.16
CA LEU A 16 -2.25 -4.00 -2.12
C LEU A 16 -2.38 -5.44 -1.65
N TYR A 17 -3.10 -5.61 -0.56
CA TYR A 17 -3.40 -6.92 -0.02
C TYR A 17 -4.80 -7.40 -0.45
N LYS A 18 -5.06 -8.70 -0.26
CA LYS A 18 -6.29 -9.35 -0.74
C LYS A 18 -7.57 -8.62 -0.34
N ASN A 19 -7.62 -8.09 0.87
CA ASN A 19 -8.81 -7.37 1.37
C ASN A 19 -8.97 -6.01 0.69
N ASP A 20 -7.89 -5.27 0.47
CA ASP A 20 -7.93 -4.00 -0.27
C ASP A 20 -8.46 -4.21 -1.68
N ILE A 21 -7.94 -5.24 -2.38
CA ILE A 21 -8.35 -5.59 -3.74
C ILE A 21 -9.84 -5.95 -3.79
N LYS A 22 -10.32 -6.76 -2.85
CA LYS A 22 -11.75 -7.11 -2.77
C LYS A 22 -12.62 -5.90 -2.49
N THR A 23 -12.22 -5.04 -1.55
CA THR A 23 -12.97 -3.83 -1.18
C THR A 23 -13.08 -2.88 -2.36
N LEU A 24 -11.98 -2.64 -3.07
CA LEU A 24 -11.96 -1.79 -4.26
C LEU A 24 -12.78 -2.38 -5.41
N ALA A 25 -12.60 -3.67 -5.71
CA ALA A 25 -13.36 -4.35 -6.77
C ALA A 25 -14.87 -4.29 -6.49
N ASN A 26 -15.29 -4.58 -5.26
CA ASN A 26 -16.69 -4.50 -4.86
C ASN A 26 -17.24 -3.06 -4.95
N HIS A 27 -16.47 -2.06 -4.55
CA HIS A 27 -16.84 -0.65 -4.68
C HIS A 27 -17.07 -0.22 -6.14
N LEU A 28 -16.35 -0.84 -7.06
CA LEU A 28 -16.50 -0.64 -8.50
C LEU A 28 -17.51 -1.60 -9.15
N ASN A 29 -18.30 -2.32 -8.35
CA ASN A 29 -19.27 -3.34 -8.80
C ASN A 29 -18.66 -4.54 -9.55
N LEU A 30 -17.35 -4.77 -9.43
CA LEU A 30 -16.63 -5.90 -10.00
C LEU A 30 -16.65 -7.08 -9.01
N LYS A 31 -17.68 -7.92 -9.11
CA LYS A 31 -17.97 -9.01 -8.15
C LYS A 31 -17.39 -10.35 -8.59
N GLY A 32 -17.15 -11.22 -7.60
CA GLY A 32 -16.72 -12.59 -7.83
C GLY A 32 -15.29 -12.72 -8.37
N LYS A 33 -14.94 -13.91 -8.85
CA LYS A 33 -13.59 -14.21 -9.34
C LYS A 33 -13.29 -13.50 -10.67
N SER A 34 -14.26 -13.40 -11.55
CA SER A 34 -14.14 -12.66 -12.83
C SER A 34 -13.91 -11.17 -12.58
N GLY A 35 -14.71 -10.54 -11.70
CA GLY A 35 -14.54 -9.13 -11.37
C GLY A 35 -13.20 -8.82 -10.71
N LEU A 36 -12.69 -9.71 -9.84
CA LEU A 36 -11.34 -9.57 -9.28
C LEU A 36 -10.26 -9.68 -10.35
N ARG A 37 -10.44 -10.56 -11.34
CA ARG A 37 -9.51 -10.71 -12.46
C ARG A 37 -9.50 -9.47 -13.35
N GLU A 38 -10.68 -8.94 -13.67
CA GLU A 38 -10.85 -7.70 -14.43
C GLU A 38 -10.21 -6.52 -13.71
N PHE A 39 -10.53 -6.33 -12.41
CA PHE A 39 -9.93 -5.30 -11.56
C PHE A 39 -8.41 -5.37 -11.60
N THR A 40 -7.86 -6.57 -11.41
CA THR A 40 -6.41 -6.78 -11.41
C THR A 40 -5.78 -6.42 -12.75
N LYS A 41 -6.37 -6.89 -13.86
CA LYS A 41 -5.85 -6.62 -15.20
C LYS A 41 -5.83 -5.12 -15.51
N LYS A 42 -6.85 -4.39 -15.08
CA LYS A 42 -7.02 -2.97 -15.38
C LYS A 42 -6.16 -2.07 -14.49
N TYR A 43 -6.08 -2.36 -13.19
CA TYR A 43 -5.57 -1.41 -12.20
C TYR A 43 -4.29 -1.83 -11.49
N LEU A 44 -3.89 -3.12 -11.56
CA LEU A 44 -2.77 -3.63 -10.78
C LEU A 44 -1.60 -4.06 -11.65
N LYS A 45 -0.40 -3.95 -11.07
CA LYS A 45 0.84 -4.52 -11.59
C LYS A 45 1.52 -5.36 -10.51
N ILE A 46 2.43 -6.25 -10.92
CA ILE A 46 3.32 -6.95 -10.00
C ILE A 46 4.53 -6.05 -9.73
N ILE A 47 4.85 -5.86 -8.44
CA ILE A 47 5.98 -5.07 -7.98
C ILE A 47 6.88 -5.89 -7.07
N ASN A 48 8.10 -5.43 -6.84
CA ASN A 48 9.01 -6.04 -5.87
C ASN A 48 8.71 -5.53 -4.47
N ASP A 49 8.86 -6.42 -3.51
CA ASP A 49 8.74 -6.12 -2.09
C ASP A 49 9.86 -6.79 -1.31
N THR A 50 10.14 -6.29 -0.11
CA THR A 50 11.13 -6.85 0.79
C THR A 50 10.58 -6.92 2.21
N PHE A 51 10.84 -8.02 2.91
CA PHE A 51 10.48 -8.17 4.30
C PHE A 51 11.64 -8.73 5.10
N PHE A 52 12.00 -8.05 6.21
CA PHE A 52 12.97 -8.58 7.16
C PHE A 52 12.25 -9.51 8.14
N TRP A 53 12.61 -10.78 8.09
CA TRP A 53 12.07 -11.79 8.99
C TRP A 53 13.13 -12.32 9.93
N ARG A 54 12.87 -12.25 11.23
CA ARG A 54 13.67 -12.92 12.25
C ARG A 54 12.97 -14.22 12.65
N ASN A 55 13.65 -15.34 12.48
CA ASN A 55 13.11 -16.64 12.85
C ASN A 55 12.96 -16.71 14.40
N PRO A 56 11.76 -16.95 14.91
CA PRO A 56 11.50 -16.96 16.37
C PRO A 56 12.27 -18.06 17.11
N LYS A 57 12.58 -19.19 16.43
CA LYS A 57 13.33 -20.30 17.03
C LYS A 57 14.85 -20.06 17.03
N THR A 58 15.40 -19.74 15.84
CA THR A 58 16.87 -19.61 15.67
C THR A 58 17.40 -18.21 15.97
N LYS A 59 16.50 -17.22 16.15
CA LYS A 59 16.80 -15.79 16.30
C LYS A 59 17.57 -15.16 15.11
N LYS A 60 17.88 -15.94 14.09
CA LYS A 60 18.55 -15.44 12.87
C LYS A 60 17.59 -14.61 12.04
N GLY A 61 18.05 -13.42 11.60
CA GLY A 61 17.33 -12.52 10.72
C GLY A 61 17.78 -12.64 9.27
N LYS A 62 16.84 -12.49 8.34
CA LYS A 62 17.12 -12.46 6.91
C LYS A 62 16.11 -11.56 6.19
N THR A 63 16.58 -10.77 5.23
CA THR A 63 15.72 -10.03 4.31
C THR A 63 15.34 -10.93 3.14
N TYR A 64 14.05 -11.03 2.88
CA TYR A 64 13.48 -11.76 1.75
C TYR A 64 13.02 -10.75 0.71
N ARG A 65 13.26 -11.08 -0.56
CA ARG A 65 12.72 -10.33 -1.70
C ARG A 65 11.69 -11.20 -2.40
N PHE A 66 10.52 -10.62 -2.70
CA PHE A 66 9.42 -11.35 -3.34
C PHE A 66 8.53 -10.41 -4.14
N LYS A 67 7.52 -10.95 -4.78
CA LYS A 67 6.56 -10.17 -5.58
C LYS A 67 5.31 -9.89 -4.78
N THR A 68 4.77 -8.69 -4.95
CA THR A 68 3.47 -8.27 -4.42
C THR A 68 2.68 -7.53 -5.50
N LEU A 69 1.51 -7.01 -5.14
CA LEU A 69 0.67 -6.23 -6.05
C LEU A 69 0.71 -4.75 -5.66
N GLY A 70 0.84 -3.90 -6.66
CA GLY A 70 0.72 -2.46 -6.53
C GLY A 70 -0.24 -1.88 -7.57
N PHE A 71 -0.61 -0.61 -7.41
CA PHE A 71 -1.37 0.07 -8.45
C PHE A 71 -0.54 0.33 -9.69
N LYS A 72 -1.18 0.22 -10.86
CA LYS A 72 -0.68 0.87 -12.06
C LYS A 72 -0.91 2.38 -11.91
N PHE A 73 0.10 3.14 -12.27
CA PHE A 73 -0.06 4.58 -12.46
C PHE A 73 -0.44 4.88 -13.91
N THR A 74 -1.01 6.02 -14.17
CA THR A 74 -1.51 6.42 -15.49
C THR A 74 -1.18 7.88 -15.76
N GLY A 75 -1.25 8.28 -17.04
CA GLY A 75 -0.90 9.63 -17.48
C GLY A 75 0.61 9.88 -17.55
N ASN A 76 0.99 10.99 -18.17
CA ASN A 76 2.41 11.40 -18.31
C ASN A 76 3.04 11.81 -16.96
N ASP A 77 2.21 12.18 -15.99
CA ASP A 77 2.59 12.54 -14.62
C ASP A 77 2.49 11.36 -13.62
N GLU A 78 2.32 10.15 -14.15
CA GLU A 78 2.31 8.91 -13.38
C GLU A 78 1.47 8.98 -12.09
N HIS A 79 0.21 9.32 -12.21
CA HIS A 79 -0.70 9.39 -11.08
C HIS A 79 -1.57 8.13 -10.91
N CYS A 80 -2.11 7.96 -9.71
CA CYS A 80 -3.05 6.89 -9.40
C CYS A 80 -4.30 6.98 -10.29
N HIS A 81 -4.72 5.87 -10.86
CA HIS A 81 -5.91 5.74 -11.72
C HIS A 81 -7.19 6.34 -11.11
N PHE A 82 -7.27 6.37 -9.79
CA PHE A 82 -8.42 6.86 -9.03
C PHE A 82 -8.30 8.34 -8.63
N LEU A 83 -7.27 9.03 -9.09
CA LEU A 83 -7.15 10.47 -8.90
C LEU A 83 -7.87 11.21 -10.04
N LYS A 84 -8.89 11.99 -9.72
CA LYS A 84 -9.59 12.89 -10.63
C LYS A 84 -9.81 14.23 -9.93
N ASP A 85 -9.45 15.32 -10.58
CA ASP A 85 -9.59 16.69 -10.06
C ASP A 85 -9.04 16.85 -8.63
N ASN A 86 -7.84 16.31 -8.39
CA ASN A 86 -7.18 16.24 -7.07
C ASN A 86 -7.99 15.52 -5.97
N LYS A 87 -8.99 14.70 -6.34
CA LYS A 87 -9.82 13.91 -5.44
C LYS A 87 -9.70 12.43 -5.75
N CYS A 88 -9.70 11.61 -4.71
CA CYS A 88 -9.74 10.16 -4.84
C CYS A 88 -11.17 9.70 -5.10
N THR A 89 -11.44 9.14 -6.29
CA THR A 89 -12.79 8.66 -6.68
C THR A 89 -13.25 7.44 -5.87
N VAL A 90 -12.30 6.68 -5.30
CA VAL A 90 -12.56 5.52 -4.42
C VAL A 90 -12.29 5.82 -2.95
N HIS A 91 -12.46 7.06 -2.51
CA HIS A 91 -12.08 7.52 -1.17
C HIS A 91 -12.61 6.64 -0.03
N LYS A 92 -13.87 6.17 -0.12
CA LYS A 92 -14.48 5.29 0.89
C LYS A 92 -13.90 3.88 0.90
N ALA A 93 -13.33 3.43 -0.22
CA ALA A 93 -12.77 2.10 -0.40
C ALA A 93 -11.23 2.09 -0.48
N ARG A 94 -10.59 3.19 -0.08
CA ARG A 94 -9.12 3.31 -0.14
C ARG A 94 -8.41 2.12 0.52
N PRO A 95 -7.31 1.63 -0.07
CA PRO A 95 -6.44 0.65 0.57
C PRO A 95 -5.97 1.10 1.94
N PHE A 96 -5.58 0.14 2.77
CA PHE A 96 -5.08 0.43 4.11
C PHE A 96 -3.93 1.46 4.07
N GLN A 97 -2.93 1.26 3.22
CA GLN A 97 -1.79 2.16 3.08
C GLN A 97 -2.21 3.61 2.79
N CYS A 98 -3.19 3.80 1.88
CA CYS A 98 -3.71 5.13 1.57
C CYS A 98 -4.50 5.76 2.72
N ARG A 99 -5.13 4.95 3.59
CA ARG A 99 -5.85 5.43 4.77
C ARG A 99 -4.92 5.76 5.93
N ALA A 100 -3.89 4.94 6.09
CA ALA A 100 -2.90 5.06 7.15
C ALA A 100 -1.90 6.20 6.91
N PHE A 101 -1.69 6.62 5.66
CA PHE A 101 -0.75 7.69 5.34
C PHE A 101 -1.20 9.03 5.96
N PRO A 102 -0.31 9.78 6.59
CA PRO A 102 1.10 9.48 6.87
C PRO A 102 1.34 8.79 8.23
N ILE A 103 0.36 8.80 9.10
CA ILE A 103 0.49 8.49 10.54
C ILE A 103 0.70 7.02 10.87
N GLY A 104 0.24 6.12 9.99
CA GLY A 104 0.37 4.70 10.20
C GLY A 104 1.58 4.07 9.51
N TRP A 105 2.37 4.83 8.78
CA TRP A 105 3.52 4.29 8.08
C TRP A 105 4.72 4.12 9.01
N ASN A 106 5.14 2.87 9.21
CA ASN A 106 6.28 2.55 10.07
C ASN A 106 7.55 3.31 9.68
N ILE A 107 7.79 3.52 8.38
CA ILE A 107 8.94 4.28 7.88
C ILE A 107 8.94 5.74 8.35
N LEU A 108 7.78 6.33 8.60
CA LEU A 108 7.66 7.72 9.04
C LEU A 108 7.66 7.83 10.55
N ILE A 109 6.94 6.98 11.25
CA ILE A 109 6.81 7.06 12.72
C ILE A 109 8.06 6.61 13.46
N ASN A 110 8.88 5.76 12.85
CA ASN A 110 10.12 5.28 13.45
C ASN A 110 11.35 6.17 13.15
N SER A 111 11.19 7.23 12.36
CA SER A 111 12.28 8.09 11.95
C SER A 111 11.82 9.54 11.79
N LEU A 112 12.22 10.39 12.72
CA LEU A 112 11.98 11.84 12.61
C LEU A 112 12.62 12.44 11.35
N ARG A 113 13.76 11.92 10.92
CA ARG A 113 14.41 12.33 9.66
C ARG A 113 13.51 12.04 8.47
N ASN A 114 13.04 10.80 8.35
CA ASN A 114 12.15 10.41 7.26
C ASN A 114 10.86 11.25 7.28
N PHE A 115 10.28 11.48 8.46
CA PHE A 115 9.10 12.33 8.60
C PHE A 115 9.35 13.75 8.07
N LYS A 116 10.47 14.38 8.46
CA LYS A 116 10.86 15.71 7.99
C LYS A 116 11.10 15.75 6.47
N ASP A 117 11.74 14.72 5.92
CA ASP A 117 12.00 14.66 4.47
C ASP A 117 10.72 14.46 3.66
N TYR A 118 9.79 13.63 4.14
CA TYR A 118 8.46 13.50 3.54
C TYR A 118 7.63 14.79 3.67
N SER A 119 7.73 15.49 4.79
CA SER A 119 6.98 16.74 5.01
C SER A 119 7.33 17.81 3.98
N LYS A 120 8.57 17.87 3.51
CA LYS A 120 8.99 18.80 2.44
C LYS A 120 8.24 18.60 1.12
N LYS A 121 7.77 17.37 0.87
CA LYS A 121 7.08 16.98 -0.37
C LYS A 121 5.55 16.89 -0.20
N CYS A 122 5.05 16.89 1.02
CA CYS A 122 3.64 16.69 1.31
C CYS A 122 3.01 17.91 2.00
N PRO A 123 2.20 18.71 1.29
CA PRO A 123 1.56 19.89 1.88
C PRO A 123 0.70 19.61 3.12
N ALA A 124 0.11 18.42 3.20
CA ALA A 124 -0.67 18.03 4.37
C ALA A 124 0.20 17.82 5.62
N LEU A 125 1.42 17.27 5.43
CA LEU A 125 2.39 17.14 6.54
C LEU A 125 3.00 18.47 6.93
N GLN A 126 3.23 19.37 5.98
CA GLN A 126 3.70 20.74 6.27
C GLN A 126 2.70 21.47 7.20
N LYS A 127 1.41 21.44 6.84
CA LYS A 127 0.35 22.00 7.67
C LYS A 127 0.26 21.36 9.06
N SER A 128 0.52 20.08 9.15
CA SER A 128 0.57 19.36 10.43
C SER A 128 1.72 19.85 11.31
N LEU A 129 2.87 20.19 10.74
CA LEU A 129 3.98 20.78 11.48
C LEU A 129 3.69 22.19 11.99
N GLU A 130 2.76 22.90 11.37
CA GLU A 130 2.26 24.21 11.77
C GLU A 130 1.10 24.11 12.78
N ASN A 131 0.89 22.94 13.40
CA ASN A 131 -0.21 22.63 14.31
C ASN A 131 -1.62 22.85 13.70
N GLN A 132 -1.70 22.72 12.38
CA GLN A 132 -2.96 22.76 11.64
C GLN A 132 -3.37 21.34 11.25
N GLY A 133 -4.46 20.84 11.79
CA GLY A 133 -4.97 19.55 11.40
C GLY A 133 -5.54 18.73 12.56
N TYR A 134 -5.84 17.47 12.27
CA TYR A 134 -6.34 16.54 13.27
C TYR A 134 -5.19 16.02 14.13
N PHE A 135 -5.36 16.06 15.45
CA PHE A 135 -4.41 15.51 16.41
C PHE A 135 -4.66 13.99 16.54
N TYR A 136 -3.58 13.22 16.39
CA TYR A 136 -3.57 11.79 16.66
C TYR A 136 -2.81 11.50 17.95
N SER A 137 -3.42 10.74 18.83
CA SER A 137 -2.76 10.25 20.03
C SER A 137 -1.63 9.25 19.69
N LYS A 138 -0.69 9.10 20.61
CA LYS A 138 0.38 8.09 20.47
C LYS A 138 -0.20 6.68 20.27
N ASP A 139 -1.26 6.34 20.98
CA ASP A 139 -1.89 5.02 20.91
C ASP A 139 -2.57 4.76 19.56
N GLU A 140 -3.20 5.79 18.97
CA GLU A 140 -3.75 5.71 17.63
C GLU A 140 -2.65 5.47 16.59
N ILE A 141 -1.54 6.21 16.67
CA ILE A 141 -0.39 6.04 15.77
C ILE A 141 0.19 4.63 15.89
N ILE A 142 0.40 4.16 17.12
CA ILE A 142 0.91 2.80 17.38
C ILE A 142 -0.05 1.73 16.86
N LYS A 143 -1.35 1.92 17.03
CA LYS A 143 -2.38 1.00 16.51
C LYS A 143 -2.30 0.87 14.99
N TRP A 144 -2.21 1.99 14.27
CA TRP A 144 -2.08 2.00 12.82
C TRP A 144 -0.78 1.30 12.36
N ALA A 145 0.34 1.61 13.00
CA ALA A 145 1.62 1.00 12.68
C ALA A 145 1.67 -0.51 12.94
N LYS A 146 1.08 -0.96 14.04
CA LYS A 146 0.95 -2.39 14.33
C LYS A 146 0.08 -3.09 13.28
N GLN A 147 -1.00 -2.46 12.84
CA GLN A 147 -1.87 -3.02 11.82
C GLN A 147 -1.15 -3.14 10.47
N GLU A 148 -0.37 -2.13 10.06
CA GLU A 148 0.47 -2.19 8.86
C GLU A 148 1.41 -3.38 8.94
N TYR A 149 2.21 -3.47 10.01
CA TYR A 149 3.17 -4.55 10.19
C TYR A 149 2.52 -5.94 10.18
N GLU A 150 1.39 -6.13 10.85
CA GLU A 150 0.70 -7.43 10.85
C GLU A 150 0.12 -7.79 9.46
N MET A 151 -0.31 -6.81 8.68
CA MET A 151 -0.75 -7.06 7.30
C MET A 151 0.42 -7.52 6.42
N GLU A 152 1.56 -6.83 6.48
CA GLU A 152 2.79 -7.18 5.76
C GLU A 152 3.31 -8.56 6.17
N LYS A 153 3.42 -8.81 7.48
CA LYS A 153 3.85 -10.09 8.04
C LYS A 153 2.93 -11.24 7.62
N ASN A 154 1.62 -11.04 7.69
CA ASN A 154 0.66 -12.06 7.29
C ASN A 154 0.76 -12.37 5.79
N PHE A 155 0.98 -11.37 4.96
CA PHE A 155 1.22 -11.56 3.54
C PHE A 155 2.53 -12.29 3.28
N PHE A 156 3.62 -11.86 3.90
CA PHE A 156 4.93 -12.53 3.85
C PHE A 156 4.83 -14.01 4.22
N MET A 157 4.15 -14.34 5.32
CA MET A 157 3.98 -15.73 5.75
C MET A 157 3.19 -16.57 4.73
N LYS A 158 2.18 -15.98 4.07
CA LYS A 158 1.46 -16.64 2.97
C LYS A 158 2.36 -16.86 1.75
N MET A 159 3.16 -15.86 1.38
CA MET A 159 4.12 -15.98 0.29
C MET A 159 5.14 -17.07 0.59
N LYS A 160 5.71 -17.08 1.79
CA LYS A 160 6.67 -18.11 2.22
C LYS A 160 6.08 -19.53 2.18
N LYS A 161 4.84 -19.70 2.64
CA LYS A 161 4.12 -21.00 2.57
C LYS A 161 3.86 -21.48 1.14
N ASN A 162 3.86 -20.58 0.18
CA ASN A 162 3.59 -20.86 -1.24
C ASN A 162 4.84 -20.68 -2.12
N ASP A 163 6.05 -20.89 -1.56
CA ASP A 163 7.34 -20.82 -2.28
C ASP A 163 7.55 -19.48 -2.97
N PHE A 164 7.07 -18.40 -2.38
CA PHE A 164 7.06 -17.03 -2.93
C PHE A 164 6.40 -16.92 -4.31
N ASN A 165 5.49 -17.84 -4.64
CA ASN A 165 4.73 -17.80 -5.88
C ASN A 165 3.43 -16.99 -5.67
N ILE A 166 3.38 -15.78 -6.23
CA ILE A 166 2.23 -14.88 -6.10
C ILE A 166 0.95 -15.44 -6.72
N PHE A 167 1.05 -16.26 -7.77
CA PHE A 167 -0.10 -16.88 -8.42
C PHE A 167 -0.74 -17.99 -7.55
N LYS A 168 0.05 -18.66 -6.70
CA LYS A 168 -0.47 -19.58 -5.70
C LYS A 168 -1.25 -18.84 -4.60
N VAL A 169 -0.81 -17.62 -4.23
CA VAL A 169 -1.45 -16.78 -3.20
C VAL A 169 -2.71 -16.08 -3.72
N TYR A 170 -2.64 -15.56 -4.93
CA TYR A 170 -3.73 -14.83 -5.58
C TYR A 170 -4.24 -15.58 -6.82
N LYS A 171 -5.05 -16.62 -6.62
CA LYS A 171 -5.59 -17.50 -7.67
C LYS A 171 -6.49 -16.80 -8.72
N PHE A 172 -6.79 -15.52 -8.53
CA PHE A 172 -7.54 -14.70 -9.48
C PHE A 172 -6.64 -13.91 -10.42
N LEU A 173 -5.32 -13.93 -10.23
CA LEU A 173 -4.40 -13.21 -11.11
C LEU A 173 -4.50 -13.74 -12.54
N PRO A 174 -4.56 -12.86 -13.54
CA PRO A 174 -4.41 -13.25 -14.92
C PRO A 174 -2.97 -13.67 -15.20
N ASN A 175 -2.78 -14.68 -16.08
CA ASN A 175 -1.43 -15.17 -16.40
C ASN A 175 -0.58 -14.13 -17.14
N ASP A 176 -1.24 -13.20 -17.81
CA ASP A 176 -0.65 -12.11 -18.59
C ASP A 176 -0.44 -10.80 -17.78
N ILE A 177 -0.59 -10.85 -16.44
CA ILE A 177 -0.27 -9.68 -15.61
C ILE A 177 1.22 -9.35 -15.70
N THR A 178 1.52 -8.17 -16.19
CA THR A 178 2.90 -7.74 -16.45
C THR A 178 3.54 -7.05 -15.25
N ASN A 179 4.89 -7.02 -15.24
CA ASN A 179 5.69 -6.27 -14.26
C ASN A 179 5.93 -4.79 -14.70
N LYS A 180 5.07 -4.27 -15.59
CA LYS A 180 5.21 -2.90 -16.09
C LYS A 180 4.49 -1.89 -15.21
#